data_ada6ed26ea8122bbf8ca22f27eefb058
#
_entry.id   ada6ed26ea8122bbf8ca22f27eefb058
#
_cell.length_a   1.000
_cell.length_b   1.000
_cell.length_c   1.000
_cell.angle_alpha   90.00
_cell.angle_beta   90.00
_cell.angle_gamma   90.00
#
_symmetry.space_group_name_H-M   'P 1'
#
loop_
_entity.id
_entity.type
_entity.pdbx_description
1 polymer ?
#
loop_
_entity_poly.entity_id
_entity_poly.type
_entity_poly.pdbx_seq_one_letter_code
_entity_poly.pdbx_strand_id
1 'polypeptide(L)'
;MSPIQWRNPASLKGMVIGMTVQQLQQEIRTLKKETGAVILAHSYQTPDILEIADHTGDSYKLSTIAAKLPERLVVMCGVRFMAETIKMLSPEKTVLLPAPEATCPMAEQIAPQRVREYKKENPDTCIVAYINTTAALKAECDVCVTSSSALQIVKNIEQKDILFIPDKNLGSYVKENVPEKNITLWDGCCPVHNAITAEDCERAKALHPKAKLLMHPEIPAEALKYADVVGSTAAILDYALHTDEECIIGTENAILDYLKLKRPEGKFYPLSKHLLCPDMKLTTLMDVYRVLKGEGGEKIELSEELRLKAKRPIDEMIRLGQ
;
A
#
# COMPACT_ATOMS: atom_id res chain seq x y z
N MET A 1 5.44 -7.29 33.25
CA MET A 1 4.23 -7.58 32.46
C MET A 1 4.39 -8.98 31.88
N SER A 2 3.50 -9.90 32.23
CA SER A 2 3.59 -11.31 31.83
C SER A 2 3.46 -11.45 30.32
N PRO A 3 4.20 -12.38 29.68
CA PRO A 3 4.05 -12.65 28.25
C PRO A 3 2.64 -13.16 27.98
N ILE A 4 2.03 -12.70 26.89
CA ILE A 4 0.74 -13.20 26.40
C ILE A 4 0.88 -14.71 26.19
N GLN A 5 0.24 -15.50 27.03
CA GLN A 5 0.16 -16.94 26.86
C GLN A 5 -0.83 -17.25 25.74
N TRP A 6 -0.33 -17.72 24.63
CA TRP A 6 -1.13 -18.24 23.52
C TRP A 6 -1.93 -19.45 24.00
N ARG A 7 -3.26 -19.32 24.09
CA ARG A 7 -4.15 -20.40 24.54
C ARG A 7 -4.37 -21.42 23.42
N ASN A 8 -4.49 -22.67 23.82
CA ASN A 8 -4.65 -23.85 22.95
C ASN A 8 -5.92 -23.78 22.08
N PRO A 9 -5.87 -24.07 20.74
CA PRO A 9 -6.99 -23.85 19.79
C PRO A 9 -8.22 -24.75 19.97
N ALA A 10 -8.19 -25.71 20.86
CA ALA A 10 -9.21 -26.78 20.93
C ALA A 10 -10.58 -26.37 21.50
N SER A 11 -10.73 -25.16 22.08
CA SER A 11 -11.96 -24.83 22.84
C SER A 11 -12.99 -23.95 22.12
N LEU A 12 -12.78 -23.53 20.87
CA LEU A 12 -13.60 -22.48 20.23
C LEU A 12 -14.27 -22.84 18.90
N LYS A 13 -14.31 -24.10 18.49
CA LYS A 13 -14.96 -24.54 17.24
C LYS A 13 -16.49 -24.31 17.16
N GLY A 14 -17.15 -23.87 18.24
CA GLY A 14 -18.61 -23.83 18.33
C GLY A 14 -19.26 -22.44 18.27
N MET A 15 -18.53 -21.33 18.43
CA MET A 15 -19.16 -20.02 18.72
C MET A 15 -19.24 -19.02 17.54
N VAL A 16 -18.62 -19.30 16.41
CA VAL A 16 -18.48 -18.33 15.32
C VAL A 16 -19.50 -18.55 14.19
N ILE A 17 -20.21 -19.66 14.17
CA ILE A 17 -21.24 -19.96 13.17
C ILE A 17 -22.53 -19.22 13.58
N GLY A 18 -22.80 -18.07 12.92
CA GLY A 18 -24.04 -17.31 13.11
C GLY A 18 -23.89 -15.84 13.50
N MET A 19 -22.68 -15.30 13.62
CA MET A 19 -22.50 -13.87 13.89
C MET A 19 -22.78 -13.02 12.65
N THR A 20 -23.54 -11.93 12.82
CA THR A 20 -23.66 -10.89 11.80
C THR A 20 -22.34 -10.08 11.71
N VAL A 21 -22.15 -9.34 10.62
CA VAL A 21 -21.02 -8.41 10.44
C VAL A 21 -20.91 -7.46 11.64
N GLN A 22 -22.01 -6.85 12.06
CA GLN A 22 -22.04 -5.91 13.18
C GLN A 22 -21.65 -6.55 14.53
N GLN A 23 -22.11 -7.77 14.77
CA GLN A 23 -21.72 -8.52 15.97
C GLN A 23 -20.20 -8.82 15.96
N LEU A 24 -19.68 -9.25 14.83
CA LEU A 24 -18.24 -9.53 14.69
C LEU A 24 -17.40 -8.27 14.85
N GLN A 25 -17.83 -7.15 14.27
CA GLN A 25 -17.17 -5.86 14.47
C GLN A 25 -17.19 -5.44 15.95
N GLN A 26 -18.28 -5.66 16.66
CA GLN A 26 -18.37 -5.34 18.09
C GLN A 26 -17.41 -6.21 18.94
N GLU A 27 -17.32 -7.50 18.64
CA GLU A 27 -16.36 -8.41 19.28
C GLU A 27 -14.92 -7.98 19.01
N ILE A 28 -14.60 -7.60 17.76
CA ILE A 28 -13.27 -7.08 17.39
C ILE A 28 -12.95 -5.81 18.19
N ARG A 29 -13.90 -4.88 18.33
CA ARG A 29 -13.69 -3.66 19.14
C ARG A 29 -13.46 -3.98 20.62
N THR A 30 -14.10 -5.02 21.16
CA THR A 30 -13.88 -5.49 22.53
C THR A 30 -12.49 -6.10 22.68
N LEU A 31 -12.13 -7.05 21.82
CA LEU A 31 -10.81 -7.68 21.80
C LEU A 31 -9.67 -6.68 21.62
N LYS A 32 -9.87 -5.68 20.75
CA LYS A 32 -8.91 -4.60 20.56
C LYS A 32 -8.62 -3.84 21.87
N LYS A 33 -9.64 -3.53 22.66
CA LYS A 33 -9.46 -2.88 23.97
C LYS A 33 -8.77 -3.80 24.99
N GLU A 34 -9.15 -5.08 25.02
CA GLU A 34 -8.58 -6.07 25.94
C GLU A 34 -7.11 -6.36 25.66
N THR A 35 -6.73 -6.40 24.38
CA THR A 35 -5.35 -6.68 23.94
C THR A 35 -4.46 -5.44 23.87
N GLY A 36 -5.05 -4.25 23.89
CA GLY A 36 -4.33 -3.00 23.64
C GLY A 36 -3.83 -2.89 22.20
N ALA A 37 -4.51 -3.55 21.24
CA ALA A 37 -4.14 -3.53 19.84
C ALA A 37 -4.66 -2.28 19.13
N VAL A 38 -3.88 -1.83 18.13
CA VAL A 38 -4.31 -0.85 17.14
C VAL A 38 -4.49 -1.55 15.79
N ILE A 39 -5.57 -1.24 15.09
CA ILE A 39 -5.86 -1.76 13.75
C ILE A 39 -5.56 -0.68 12.72
N LEU A 40 -4.62 -0.96 11.83
CA LEU A 40 -4.27 -0.13 10.68
C LEU A 40 -4.81 -0.79 9.42
N ALA A 41 -5.54 -0.05 8.60
CA ALA A 41 -6.11 -0.59 7.36
C ALA A 41 -5.74 0.27 6.15
N HIS A 42 -5.27 -0.39 5.09
CA HIS A 42 -5.06 0.29 3.81
C HIS A 42 -6.41 0.77 3.26
N SER A 43 -6.41 1.93 2.59
CA SER A 43 -7.64 2.52 2.02
C SER A 43 -8.32 1.63 0.96
N TYR A 44 -7.64 0.60 0.47
CA TYR A 44 -8.19 -0.40 -0.46
C TYR A 44 -8.88 -1.58 0.23
N GLN A 45 -8.98 -1.59 1.55
CA GLN A 45 -9.73 -2.62 2.28
C GLN A 45 -11.24 -2.46 2.09
N THR A 46 -11.98 -3.52 2.39
CA THR A 46 -13.45 -3.50 2.34
C THR A 46 -14.04 -2.57 3.40
N PRO A 47 -15.24 -2.00 3.19
CA PRO A 47 -15.88 -1.08 4.13
C PRO A 47 -15.98 -1.62 5.56
N ASP A 48 -16.30 -2.90 5.72
CA ASP A 48 -16.43 -3.56 7.02
C ASP A 48 -15.11 -3.61 7.81
N ILE A 49 -13.96 -3.73 7.13
CA ILE A 49 -12.62 -3.59 7.72
C ILE A 49 -12.31 -2.13 8.05
N LEU A 50 -12.65 -1.20 7.13
CA LEU A 50 -12.40 0.24 7.35
C LEU A 50 -13.15 0.77 8.56
N GLU A 51 -14.34 0.24 8.86
CA GLU A 51 -15.17 0.64 10.01
C GLU A 51 -14.59 0.23 11.39
N ILE A 52 -13.74 -0.80 11.43
CA ILE A 52 -13.07 -1.24 12.69
C ILE A 52 -11.66 -0.68 12.84
N ALA A 53 -11.10 -0.10 11.77
CA ALA A 53 -9.76 0.44 11.76
C ALA A 53 -9.65 1.71 12.62
N ASP A 54 -8.53 1.85 13.33
CA ASP A 54 -8.19 3.08 14.06
C ASP A 54 -7.61 4.13 13.11
N HIS A 55 -6.81 3.67 12.14
CA HIS A 55 -6.22 4.54 11.13
C HIS A 55 -6.33 3.90 9.75
N THR A 56 -6.62 4.75 8.76
CA THR A 56 -6.68 4.38 7.35
C THR A 56 -5.73 5.25 6.52
N GLY A 57 -5.20 4.69 5.45
CA GLY A 57 -4.29 5.42 4.57
C GLY A 57 -3.58 4.52 3.57
N ASP A 58 -2.59 5.09 2.91
CA ASP A 58 -1.65 4.34 2.07
C ASP A 58 -0.54 3.68 2.89
N SER A 59 0.31 2.90 2.21
CA SER A 59 1.36 2.09 2.83
C SER A 59 2.34 2.90 3.68
N TYR A 60 2.80 4.05 3.17
CA TYR A 60 3.79 4.86 3.88
C TYR A 60 3.17 5.63 5.04
N LYS A 61 2.00 6.22 4.82
CA LYS A 61 1.25 6.94 5.87
C LYS A 61 0.99 6.05 7.07
N LEU A 62 0.52 4.82 6.84
CA LEU A 62 0.24 3.88 7.92
C LEU A 62 1.51 3.48 8.69
N SER A 63 2.64 3.31 8.01
CA SER A 63 3.91 3.00 8.65
C SER A 63 4.43 4.14 9.52
N THR A 64 4.28 5.39 9.05
CA THR A 64 4.67 6.58 9.83
C THR A 64 3.74 6.84 11.01
N ILE A 65 2.46 6.53 10.88
CA ILE A 65 1.50 6.56 12.00
C ILE A 65 1.92 5.51 13.02
N ALA A 66 2.12 4.25 12.60
CA ALA A 66 2.54 3.17 13.50
C ALA A 66 3.76 3.52 14.35
N ALA A 67 4.76 4.19 13.75
CA ALA A 67 5.97 4.60 14.45
C ALA A 67 5.73 5.61 15.60
N LYS A 68 4.64 6.35 15.55
CA LYS A 68 4.29 7.39 16.55
C LYS A 68 3.30 6.91 17.61
N LEU A 69 2.63 5.80 17.36
CA LEU A 69 1.61 5.26 18.28
C LEU A 69 2.27 4.59 19.50
N PRO A 70 1.67 4.74 20.70
CA PRO A 70 2.15 4.07 21.90
C PRO A 70 1.85 2.56 21.94
N GLU A 71 0.86 2.10 21.20
CA GLU A 71 0.42 0.72 21.14
C GLU A 71 1.54 -0.19 20.63
N ARG A 72 1.80 -1.29 21.36
CA ARG A 72 2.83 -2.26 20.97
C ARG A 72 2.32 -3.38 20.07
N LEU A 73 1.02 -3.60 20.04
CA LEU A 73 0.37 -4.61 19.20
C LEU A 73 -0.33 -3.92 18.04
N VAL A 74 0.13 -4.20 16.83
CA VAL A 74 -0.40 -3.64 15.58
C VAL A 74 -0.98 -4.76 14.73
N VAL A 75 -2.24 -4.63 14.33
CA VAL A 75 -2.87 -5.48 13.32
C VAL A 75 -2.87 -4.71 12.01
N MET A 76 -2.17 -5.21 10.99
CA MET A 76 -2.08 -4.57 9.67
C MET A 76 -3.02 -5.26 8.68
N CYS A 77 -4.17 -4.62 8.41
CA CYS A 77 -5.09 -5.03 7.35
C CYS A 77 -4.63 -4.43 6.01
N GLY A 78 -3.95 -5.25 5.24
CA GLY A 78 -3.29 -4.90 3.98
C GLY A 78 -2.46 -6.07 3.49
N VAL A 79 -1.39 -5.78 2.76
CA VAL A 79 -0.50 -6.80 2.19
C VAL A 79 0.85 -6.86 2.93
N ARG A 80 1.57 -7.97 2.79
CA ARG A 80 2.78 -8.35 3.53
C ARG A 80 3.82 -7.24 3.62
N PHE A 81 4.24 -6.62 2.50
CA PHE A 81 5.30 -5.60 2.53
C PHE A 81 4.97 -4.39 3.39
N MET A 82 3.67 -4.10 3.62
CA MET A 82 3.23 -3.02 4.50
C MET A 82 3.49 -3.38 5.97
N ALA A 83 3.15 -4.61 6.36
CA ALA A 83 3.42 -5.12 7.69
C ALA A 83 4.94 -5.22 7.96
N GLU A 84 5.73 -5.64 6.96
CA GLU A 84 7.20 -5.60 7.00
C GLU A 84 7.72 -4.19 7.20
N THR A 85 7.16 -3.19 6.48
CA THR A 85 7.59 -1.79 6.60
C THR A 85 7.31 -1.24 8.00
N ILE A 86 6.17 -1.57 8.60
CA ILE A 86 5.89 -1.23 10.01
C ILE A 86 6.92 -1.87 10.93
N LYS A 87 7.22 -3.16 10.74
CA LYS A 87 8.20 -3.88 11.55
C LYS A 87 9.62 -3.32 11.39
N MET A 88 10.00 -2.90 10.18
CA MET A 88 11.29 -2.23 9.93
C MET A 88 11.44 -0.93 10.70
N LEU A 89 10.41 -0.10 10.72
CA LEU A 89 10.42 1.23 11.34
C LEU A 89 10.19 1.19 12.85
N SER A 90 9.49 0.15 13.34
CA SER A 90 9.09 -0.03 14.74
C SER A 90 9.40 -1.45 15.22
N PRO A 91 10.69 -1.80 15.38
CA PRO A 91 11.10 -3.18 15.70
C PRO A 91 10.59 -3.67 17.07
N GLU A 92 10.30 -2.76 17.99
CA GLU A 92 9.75 -3.04 19.32
C GLU A 92 8.28 -3.47 19.28
N LYS A 93 7.57 -3.22 18.17
CA LYS A 93 6.17 -3.59 18.04
C LYS A 93 5.98 -5.03 17.57
N THR A 94 4.94 -5.66 18.07
CA THR A 94 4.40 -6.89 17.52
C THR A 94 3.46 -6.51 16.39
N VAL A 95 3.82 -6.90 15.15
CA VAL A 95 3.02 -6.63 13.95
C VAL A 95 2.40 -7.92 13.47
N LEU A 96 1.07 -7.95 13.40
CA LEU A 96 0.28 -9.10 12.96
C LEU A 96 -0.31 -8.81 11.58
N LEU A 97 -0.15 -9.76 10.67
CA LEU A 97 -0.78 -9.80 9.35
C LEU A 97 -1.93 -10.82 9.40
N PRO A 98 -3.21 -10.41 9.36
CA PRO A 98 -4.35 -11.32 9.54
C PRO A 98 -4.45 -12.39 8.45
N ALA A 99 -4.18 -12.04 7.19
CA ALA A 99 -4.17 -12.94 6.04
C ALA A 99 -2.73 -13.09 5.52
N PRO A 100 -1.98 -14.14 5.90
CA PRO A 100 -0.58 -14.33 5.49
C PRO A 100 -0.37 -14.44 3.99
N GLU A 101 -1.38 -14.92 3.27
CA GLU A 101 -1.42 -15.02 1.81
C GLU A 101 -1.64 -13.68 1.09
N ALA A 102 -2.02 -12.62 1.82
CA ALA A 102 -2.15 -11.28 1.24
C ALA A 102 -0.77 -10.71 0.91
N THR A 103 -0.33 -10.91 -0.32
CA THR A 103 0.95 -10.43 -0.85
C THR A 103 0.72 -9.30 -1.86
N CYS A 104 1.77 -8.87 -2.53
CA CYS A 104 1.65 -7.92 -3.63
C CYS A 104 2.43 -8.48 -4.83
N PRO A 105 1.74 -8.92 -5.90
CA PRO A 105 2.41 -9.48 -7.08
C PRO A 105 3.50 -8.56 -7.64
N MET A 106 3.28 -7.24 -7.64
CA MET A 106 4.30 -6.27 -8.05
C MET A 106 5.52 -6.29 -7.12
N ALA A 107 5.31 -6.36 -5.81
CA ALA A 107 6.41 -6.34 -4.83
C ALA A 107 7.32 -7.57 -4.93
N GLU A 108 6.82 -8.67 -5.50
CA GLU A 108 7.49 -9.97 -5.58
C GLU A 108 8.07 -10.26 -6.96
N GLN A 109 7.94 -9.35 -7.94
CA GLN A 109 8.42 -9.55 -9.31
C GLN A 109 9.94 -9.65 -9.45
N ILE A 110 10.70 -9.13 -8.49
CA ILE A 110 12.15 -9.04 -8.57
C ILE A 110 12.80 -9.83 -7.44
N ALA A 111 13.60 -10.83 -7.79
CA ALA A 111 14.46 -11.48 -6.82
C ALA A 111 15.62 -10.54 -6.42
N PRO A 112 15.94 -10.41 -5.11
CA PRO A 112 17.02 -9.52 -4.63
C PRO A 112 18.38 -9.73 -5.32
N GLN A 113 18.67 -11.00 -5.72
CA GLN A 113 19.88 -11.35 -6.44
C GLN A 113 20.04 -10.59 -7.75
N ARG A 114 18.95 -10.36 -8.49
CA ARG A 114 18.97 -9.63 -9.76
C ARG A 114 19.42 -8.18 -9.58
N VAL A 115 19.01 -7.53 -8.49
CA VAL A 115 19.47 -6.17 -8.18
C VAL A 115 20.94 -6.17 -7.78
N ARG A 116 21.40 -7.17 -7.00
CA ARG A 116 22.83 -7.32 -6.67
C ARG A 116 23.71 -7.53 -7.90
N GLU A 117 23.27 -8.34 -8.84
CA GLU A 117 23.97 -8.57 -10.13
C GLU A 117 24.02 -7.28 -10.91
N TYR A 118 22.90 -6.58 -11.07
CA TYR A 118 22.85 -5.29 -11.77
C TYR A 118 23.79 -4.24 -11.18
N LYS A 119 23.83 -4.12 -9.83
CA LYS A 119 24.76 -3.18 -9.14
C LYS A 119 26.23 -3.50 -9.37
N LYS A 120 26.62 -4.77 -9.52
CA LYS A 120 28.00 -5.16 -9.84
C LYS A 120 28.41 -4.70 -11.25
N GLU A 121 27.48 -4.78 -12.20
CA GLU A 121 27.69 -4.38 -13.58
C GLU A 121 27.58 -2.86 -13.77
N ASN A 122 26.83 -2.18 -12.89
CA ASN A 122 26.52 -0.75 -12.96
C ASN A 122 26.74 -0.07 -11.60
N PRO A 123 27.99 0.04 -11.11
CA PRO A 123 28.30 0.44 -9.73
C PRO A 123 27.91 1.89 -9.41
N ASP A 124 27.83 2.76 -10.40
CA ASP A 124 27.49 4.19 -10.24
C ASP A 124 25.98 4.47 -10.34
N THR A 125 25.17 3.44 -10.65
CA THR A 125 23.71 3.57 -10.79
C THR A 125 23.03 3.54 -9.43
N CYS A 126 22.18 4.53 -9.15
CA CYS A 126 21.32 4.54 -7.96
C CYS A 126 20.08 3.65 -8.18
N ILE A 127 19.84 2.72 -7.29
CA ILE A 127 18.65 1.85 -7.34
C ILE A 127 17.52 2.51 -6.54
N VAL A 128 16.54 3.02 -7.25
CA VAL A 128 15.34 3.64 -6.69
C VAL A 128 14.21 2.63 -6.66
N ALA A 129 13.77 2.28 -5.47
CA ALA A 129 12.70 1.31 -5.27
C ALA A 129 11.39 1.97 -4.86
N TYR A 130 10.33 1.71 -5.60
CA TYR A 130 8.98 1.99 -5.10
C TYR A 130 8.75 1.22 -3.80
N ILE A 131 8.09 1.82 -2.82
CA ILE A 131 7.89 1.23 -1.48
C ILE A 131 7.18 -0.13 -1.50
N ASN A 132 6.44 -0.41 -2.59
CA ASN A 132 5.78 -1.67 -2.85
C ASN A 132 6.80 -2.74 -3.29
N THR A 133 7.71 -3.07 -2.39
CA THR A 133 8.74 -4.11 -2.52
C THR A 133 8.90 -4.84 -1.20
N THR A 134 9.42 -6.08 -1.24
CA THR A 134 9.71 -6.87 -0.04
C THR A 134 10.86 -6.27 0.78
N ALA A 135 10.95 -6.60 2.07
CA ALA A 135 12.09 -6.21 2.90
C ALA A 135 13.42 -6.70 2.32
N ALA A 136 13.43 -7.94 1.77
CA ALA A 136 14.62 -8.52 1.16
C ALA A 136 15.09 -7.72 -0.09
N LEU A 137 14.16 -7.24 -0.91
CA LEU A 137 14.49 -6.43 -2.08
C LEU A 137 14.94 -5.03 -1.66
N LYS A 138 14.26 -4.39 -0.69
CA LYS A 138 14.68 -3.10 -0.13
C LYS A 138 16.14 -3.11 0.36
N ALA A 139 16.58 -4.21 0.97
CA ALA A 139 17.95 -4.35 1.48
C ALA A 139 19.03 -4.22 0.41
N GLU A 140 18.69 -4.38 -0.87
CA GLU A 140 19.60 -4.25 -2.02
C GLU A 140 19.48 -2.87 -2.71
N CYS A 141 18.54 -2.02 -2.29
CA CYS A 141 18.24 -0.73 -2.90
C CYS A 141 18.94 0.43 -2.19
N ASP A 142 19.02 1.58 -2.85
CA ASP A 142 19.67 2.76 -2.30
C ASP A 142 18.67 3.75 -1.74
N VAL A 143 17.53 3.94 -2.41
CA VAL A 143 16.48 4.88 -2.01
C VAL A 143 15.10 4.26 -2.26
N CYS A 144 14.18 4.41 -1.32
CA CYS A 144 12.77 4.14 -1.56
C CYS A 144 12.04 5.41 -2.01
N VAL A 145 10.93 5.22 -2.73
CA VAL A 145 9.99 6.30 -3.09
C VAL A 145 8.55 5.82 -2.91
N THR A 146 7.63 6.76 -2.78
CA THR A 146 6.19 6.53 -2.89
C THR A 146 5.67 7.22 -4.14
N SER A 147 4.45 6.91 -4.58
CA SER A 147 3.83 7.62 -5.71
C SER A 147 3.67 9.13 -5.45
N SER A 148 3.62 9.55 -4.18
CA SER A 148 3.56 10.97 -3.80
C SER A 148 4.91 11.67 -3.75
N SER A 149 6.01 10.93 -3.50
CA SER A 149 7.34 11.50 -3.28
C SER A 149 8.33 11.25 -4.41
N ALA A 150 7.99 10.38 -5.36
CA ALA A 150 8.93 9.91 -6.39
C ALA A 150 9.57 11.04 -7.20
N LEU A 151 8.79 12.01 -7.67
CA LEU A 151 9.30 13.14 -8.45
C LEU A 151 10.29 13.98 -7.64
N GLN A 152 9.93 14.34 -6.42
CA GLN A 152 10.77 15.16 -5.55
C GLN A 152 12.07 14.44 -5.20
N ILE A 153 11.98 13.18 -4.80
CA ILE A 153 13.14 12.39 -4.37
C ILE A 153 14.09 12.18 -5.55
N VAL A 154 13.58 11.77 -6.72
CA VAL A 154 14.41 11.51 -7.90
C VAL A 154 15.14 12.77 -8.36
N LYS A 155 14.53 13.95 -8.28
CA LYS A 155 15.21 15.24 -8.53
C LYS A 155 16.37 15.48 -7.56
N ASN A 156 16.20 15.10 -6.29
CA ASN A 156 17.17 15.35 -5.22
C ASN A 156 18.31 14.30 -5.14
N ILE A 157 18.23 13.18 -5.87
CA ILE A 157 19.31 12.18 -5.97
C ILE A 157 20.49 12.81 -6.72
N GLU A 158 21.73 12.64 -6.22
CA GLU A 158 22.92 13.18 -6.86
C GLU A 158 23.28 12.45 -8.16
N GLN A 159 23.14 11.12 -8.17
CA GLN A 159 23.44 10.29 -9.34
C GLN A 159 22.54 10.65 -10.52
N LYS A 160 23.13 10.64 -11.73
CA LYS A 160 22.39 10.81 -12.98
C LYS A 160 21.71 9.53 -13.44
N ASP A 161 22.42 8.40 -13.27
CA ASP A 161 21.97 7.11 -13.73
C ASP A 161 21.16 6.44 -12.62
N ILE A 162 19.92 6.08 -12.93
CA ILE A 162 18.95 5.51 -12.00
C ILE A 162 18.35 4.25 -12.61
N LEU A 163 18.28 3.17 -11.82
CA LEU A 163 17.40 2.04 -12.08
C LEU A 163 16.15 2.19 -11.22
N PHE A 164 15.00 2.36 -11.87
CA PHE A 164 13.71 2.45 -11.18
C PHE A 164 13.01 1.09 -11.15
N ILE A 165 12.67 0.61 -9.97
CA ILE A 165 12.05 -0.70 -9.72
C ILE A 165 10.85 -0.58 -8.77
N PRO A 166 9.90 -1.53 -8.72
CA PRO A 166 9.63 -2.56 -9.72
C PRO A 166 8.67 -2.06 -10.81
N ASP A 167 7.98 -0.93 -10.62
CA ASP A 167 6.88 -0.47 -11.48
C ASP A 167 7.36 0.44 -12.61
N LYS A 168 7.27 -0.07 -13.85
CA LYS A 168 7.67 0.66 -15.05
C LYS A 168 6.76 1.86 -15.37
N ASN A 169 5.48 1.78 -15.00
CA ASN A 169 4.52 2.85 -15.31
C ASN A 169 4.79 4.06 -14.42
N LEU A 170 4.89 3.87 -13.10
CA LEU A 170 5.34 4.93 -12.19
C LEU A 170 6.73 5.44 -12.60
N GLY A 171 7.64 4.54 -12.96
CA GLY A 171 8.98 4.91 -13.43
C GLY A 171 8.95 5.72 -14.73
N SER A 172 8.06 5.41 -15.67
CA SER A 172 7.84 6.19 -16.91
C SER A 172 7.33 7.58 -16.59
N TYR A 173 6.34 7.69 -15.71
CA TYR A 173 5.83 8.98 -15.24
C TYR A 173 6.93 9.83 -14.61
N VAL A 174 7.80 9.24 -13.78
CA VAL A 174 8.96 9.93 -13.20
C VAL A 174 9.94 10.35 -14.28
N LYS A 175 10.28 9.46 -15.22
CA LYS A 175 11.22 9.73 -16.33
C LYS A 175 10.78 10.90 -17.22
N GLU A 176 9.50 10.98 -17.53
CA GLU A 176 8.94 12.08 -18.32
C GLU A 176 9.00 13.42 -17.58
N ASN A 177 8.87 13.42 -16.25
CA ASN A 177 8.84 14.63 -15.43
C ASN A 177 10.19 15.03 -14.81
N VAL A 178 11.24 14.18 -14.97
CA VAL A 178 12.61 14.44 -14.50
C VAL A 178 13.61 14.13 -15.62
N PRO A 179 13.58 14.88 -16.74
CA PRO A 179 14.36 14.57 -17.94
C PRO A 179 15.87 14.73 -17.75
N GLU A 180 16.32 15.39 -16.67
CA GLU A 180 17.74 15.54 -16.34
C GLU A 180 18.39 14.27 -15.79
N LYS A 181 17.62 13.21 -15.52
CA LYS A 181 18.10 11.90 -15.05
C LYS A 181 18.02 10.84 -16.15
N ASN A 182 18.99 9.96 -16.17
CA ASN A 182 19.01 8.79 -17.06
C ASN A 182 18.30 7.63 -16.35
N ILE A 183 16.98 7.54 -16.52
CA ILE A 183 16.19 6.51 -15.81
C ILE A 183 16.01 5.28 -16.69
N THR A 184 16.60 4.17 -16.23
CA THR A 184 16.34 2.81 -16.74
C THR A 184 15.17 2.23 -15.95
N LEU A 185 14.22 1.62 -16.65
CA LEU A 185 13.02 1.04 -16.06
C LEU A 185 13.17 -0.47 -15.98
N TRP A 186 12.84 -1.04 -14.84
CA TRP A 186 12.62 -2.48 -14.74
C TRP A 186 11.31 -2.86 -15.41
N ASP A 187 11.28 -3.98 -16.12
CA ASP A 187 10.05 -4.45 -16.80
C ASP A 187 9.12 -5.19 -15.83
N GLY A 188 8.59 -4.45 -14.86
CA GLY A 188 7.59 -4.89 -13.90
C GLY A 188 6.48 -3.86 -13.77
N CYS A 189 5.33 -4.24 -13.22
CA CYS A 189 4.17 -3.35 -13.06
C CYS A 189 3.16 -3.90 -12.06
N CYS A 190 2.27 -3.03 -11.58
CA CYS A 190 1.06 -3.45 -10.89
C CYS A 190 0.08 -4.07 -11.90
N PRO A 191 -0.28 -5.36 -11.79
CA PRO A 191 -1.17 -6.00 -12.77
C PRO A 191 -2.56 -5.37 -12.84
N VAL A 192 -3.02 -4.78 -11.73
CA VAL A 192 -4.34 -4.12 -11.64
C VAL A 192 -4.36 -2.80 -12.41
N HIS A 193 -3.40 -1.91 -12.12
CA HIS A 193 -3.33 -0.62 -12.80
C HIS A 193 -2.87 -0.74 -14.26
N ASN A 194 -1.96 -1.68 -14.53
CA ASN A 194 -1.44 -1.90 -15.89
C ASN A 194 -2.49 -2.46 -16.86
N ALA A 195 -3.62 -2.97 -16.37
CA ALA A 195 -4.72 -3.45 -17.20
C ALA A 195 -5.58 -2.33 -17.81
N ILE A 196 -5.41 -1.08 -17.38
CA ILE A 196 -6.20 0.06 -17.88
C ILE A 196 -5.70 0.50 -19.25
N THR A 197 -6.65 0.70 -20.17
CA THR A 197 -6.42 1.10 -21.55
C THR A 197 -6.94 2.52 -21.83
N ALA A 198 -6.52 3.07 -22.97
CA ALA A 198 -7.07 4.33 -23.50
C ALA A 198 -8.60 4.24 -23.71
N GLU A 199 -9.09 3.09 -24.23
CA GLU A 199 -10.52 2.86 -24.45
C GLU A 199 -11.34 2.87 -23.15
N ASP A 200 -10.76 2.39 -22.03
CA ASP A 200 -11.41 2.52 -20.72
C ASP A 200 -11.61 3.99 -20.34
N CYS A 201 -10.59 4.83 -20.61
CA CYS A 201 -10.65 6.26 -20.33
C CYS A 201 -11.69 6.97 -21.22
N GLU A 202 -11.68 6.69 -22.52
CA GLU A 202 -12.64 7.25 -23.49
C GLU A 202 -14.08 6.87 -23.11
N ARG A 203 -14.31 5.60 -22.80
CA ARG A 203 -15.62 5.11 -22.37
C ARG A 203 -16.09 5.79 -21.09
N ALA A 204 -15.24 5.91 -20.09
CA ALA A 204 -15.58 6.54 -18.81
C ALA A 204 -15.89 8.05 -19.00
N LYS A 205 -15.10 8.75 -19.78
CA LYS A 205 -15.35 10.18 -20.12
C LYS A 205 -16.62 10.37 -20.96
N ALA A 206 -16.93 9.44 -21.86
CA ALA A 206 -18.17 9.49 -22.63
C ALA A 206 -19.42 9.29 -21.74
N LEU A 207 -19.34 8.42 -20.73
CA LEU A 207 -20.41 8.18 -19.76
C LEU A 207 -20.56 9.35 -18.78
N HIS A 208 -19.47 10.02 -18.42
CA HIS A 208 -19.39 11.08 -17.41
C HIS A 208 -18.66 12.31 -17.96
N PRO A 209 -19.19 13.01 -18.99
CA PRO A 209 -18.44 14.02 -19.75
C PRO A 209 -18.09 15.29 -18.95
N LYS A 210 -18.69 15.49 -17.78
CA LYS A 210 -18.39 16.62 -16.87
C LYS A 210 -17.41 16.25 -15.76
N ALA A 211 -17.17 14.95 -15.56
CA ALA A 211 -16.33 14.48 -14.47
C ALA A 211 -14.84 14.63 -14.78
N LYS A 212 -14.07 15.01 -13.77
CA LYS A 212 -12.60 15.01 -13.82
C LYS A 212 -12.08 13.59 -13.67
N LEU A 213 -11.18 13.21 -14.53
CA LEU A 213 -10.51 11.91 -14.49
C LEU A 213 -9.23 12.00 -13.66
N LEU A 214 -9.27 11.41 -12.46
CA LEU A 214 -8.16 11.36 -11.51
C LEU A 214 -7.49 10.00 -11.60
N MET A 215 -6.20 9.94 -11.94
CA MET A 215 -5.52 8.67 -12.23
C MET A 215 -4.24 8.50 -11.43
N HIS A 216 -4.00 7.24 -11.02
CA HIS A 216 -2.77 6.86 -10.34
C HIS A 216 -1.62 6.62 -11.36
N PRO A 217 -0.38 7.07 -11.10
CA PRO A 217 0.74 6.94 -12.05
C PRO A 217 1.24 5.51 -12.30
N GLU A 218 0.71 4.49 -11.62
CA GLU A 218 0.91 3.08 -11.99
C GLU A 218 0.13 2.66 -13.24
N ILE A 219 -0.74 3.53 -13.77
CA ILE A 219 -1.48 3.31 -15.03
C ILE A 219 -0.54 3.57 -16.20
N PRO A 220 -0.62 2.78 -17.31
CA PRO A 220 0.21 2.97 -18.49
C PRO A 220 0.14 4.38 -19.05
N ALA A 221 1.28 4.91 -19.54
CA ALA A 221 1.41 6.28 -20.07
C ALA A 221 0.37 6.60 -21.16
N GLU A 222 0.02 5.62 -22.02
CA GLU A 222 -0.98 5.81 -23.07
C GLU A 222 -2.38 6.13 -22.52
N ALA A 223 -2.76 5.55 -21.39
CA ALA A 223 -4.01 5.85 -20.71
C ALA A 223 -3.90 7.11 -19.84
N LEU A 224 -2.74 7.38 -19.23
CA LEU A 224 -2.51 8.58 -18.41
C LEU A 224 -2.69 9.89 -19.16
N LYS A 225 -2.53 9.90 -20.48
CA LYS A 225 -2.78 11.07 -21.34
C LYS A 225 -4.21 11.62 -21.24
N TYR A 226 -5.16 10.81 -20.84
CA TYR A 226 -6.56 11.18 -20.65
C TYR A 226 -6.85 11.80 -19.28
N ALA A 227 -5.91 11.71 -18.32
CA ALA A 227 -6.11 12.20 -16.97
C ALA A 227 -6.21 13.73 -16.91
N ASP A 228 -7.16 14.22 -16.13
CA ASP A 228 -7.20 15.64 -15.74
C ASP A 228 -6.25 15.89 -14.56
N VAL A 229 -6.07 14.88 -13.69
CA VAL A 229 -5.13 14.90 -12.57
C VAL A 229 -4.43 13.55 -12.45
N VAL A 230 -3.10 13.58 -12.36
CA VAL A 230 -2.28 12.40 -12.05
C VAL A 230 -1.70 12.58 -10.65
N GLY A 231 -1.92 11.59 -9.78
CA GLY A 231 -1.42 11.66 -8.41
C GLY A 231 -1.51 10.36 -7.64
N SER A 232 -0.89 10.35 -6.46
CA SER A 232 -0.99 9.22 -5.54
C SER A 232 -2.43 9.00 -5.08
N THR A 233 -2.71 7.83 -4.48
CA THR A 233 -4.02 7.56 -3.86
C THR A 233 -4.42 8.66 -2.87
N ALA A 234 -3.46 9.18 -2.07
CA ALA A 234 -3.71 10.28 -1.15
C ALA A 234 -4.11 11.58 -1.88
N ALA A 235 -3.43 11.91 -2.98
CA ALA A 235 -3.74 13.10 -3.79
C ALA A 235 -5.11 12.96 -4.49
N ILE A 236 -5.44 11.78 -5.00
CA ILE A 236 -6.76 11.49 -5.58
C ILE A 236 -7.86 11.66 -4.52
N LEU A 237 -7.66 11.11 -3.33
CA LEU A 237 -8.60 11.25 -2.22
C LEU A 237 -8.76 12.71 -1.79
N ASP A 238 -7.65 13.44 -1.65
CA ASP A 238 -7.67 14.84 -1.25
C ASP A 238 -8.43 15.69 -2.25
N TYR A 239 -8.13 15.55 -3.55
CA TYR A 239 -8.86 16.24 -4.61
C TYR A 239 -10.35 15.93 -4.57
N ALA A 240 -10.72 14.63 -4.56
CA ALA A 240 -12.10 14.18 -4.61
C ALA A 240 -12.92 14.61 -3.38
N LEU A 241 -12.30 14.72 -2.20
CA LEU A 241 -12.97 15.14 -0.98
C LEU A 241 -13.22 16.68 -0.91
N HIS A 242 -12.38 17.47 -1.58
CA HIS A 242 -12.41 18.93 -1.47
C HIS A 242 -12.91 19.67 -2.72
N THR A 243 -13.23 18.96 -3.81
CA THR A 243 -13.81 19.55 -5.03
C THR A 243 -15.32 19.41 -5.08
N ASP A 244 -16.01 20.36 -5.74
CA ASP A 244 -17.43 20.24 -6.06
C ASP A 244 -17.67 19.56 -7.43
N GLU A 245 -16.61 19.21 -8.14
CA GLU A 245 -16.66 18.54 -9.43
C GLU A 245 -17.02 17.04 -9.26
N GLU A 246 -17.66 16.47 -10.28
CA GLU A 246 -17.80 15.03 -10.40
C GLU A 246 -16.44 14.40 -10.73
N CYS A 247 -16.12 13.24 -10.15
CA CYS A 247 -14.81 12.61 -10.35
C CYS A 247 -14.94 11.17 -10.86
N ILE A 248 -14.17 10.84 -11.89
CA ILE A 248 -13.87 9.47 -12.29
C ILE A 248 -12.58 9.06 -11.58
N ILE A 249 -12.63 7.95 -10.87
CA ILE A 249 -11.52 7.48 -10.03
C ILE A 249 -10.74 6.39 -10.76
N GLY A 250 -9.51 6.72 -11.15
CA GLY A 250 -8.57 5.85 -11.83
C GLY A 250 -7.53 5.25 -10.89
N THR A 251 -7.98 4.59 -9.84
CA THR A 251 -7.20 3.73 -8.96
C THR A 251 -8.11 2.63 -8.41
N GLU A 252 -7.65 1.81 -7.46
CA GLU A 252 -8.40 0.68 -6.91
C GLU A 252 -9.79 1.09 -6.39
N ASN A 253 -10.81 0.33 -6.79
CA ASN A 253 -12.22 0.73 -6.67
C ASN A 253 -12.74 0.88 -5.21
N ALA A 254 -12.10 0.29 -4.20
CA ALA A 254 -12.51 0.51 -2.80
C ALA A 254 -12.40 1.98 -2.37
N ILE A 255 -11.61 2.79 -3.08
CA ILE A 255 -11.58 4.24 -2.87
C ILE A 255 -12.94 4.88 -3.06
N LEU A 256 -13.77 4.35 -3.96
CA LEU A 256 -15.15 4.84 -4.16
C LEU A 256 -16.01 4.66 -2.90
N ASP A 257 -15.88 3.50 -2.23
CA ASP A 257 -16.62 3.25 -0.99
C ASP A 257 -16.14 4.16 0.13
N TYR A 258 -14.82 4.36 0.24
CA TYR A 258 -14.24 5.32 1.18
C TYR A 258 -14.72 6.75 0.93
N LEU A 259 -14.73 7.20 -0.33
CA LEU A 259 -15.21 8.53 -0.72
C LEU A 259 -16.69 8.72 -0.40
N LYS A 260 -17.54 7.72 -0.72
CA LYS A 260 -18.98 7.76 -0.39
C LYS A 260 -19.22 7.81 1.12
N LEU A 261 -18.42 7.08 1.90
CA LEU A 261 -18.52 7.13 3.36
C LEU A 261 -18.18 8.52 3.92
N LYS A 262 -17.15 9.18 3.36
CA LYS A 262 -16.66 10.50 3.83
C LYS A 262 -17.45 11.66 3.26
N ARG A 263 -17.96 11.52 2.03
CA ARG A 263 -18.71 12.54 1.30
C ARG A 263 -19.88 11.89 0.54
N PRO A 264 -20.99 11.57 1.23
CA PRO A 264 -22.14 10.83 0.64
C PRO A 264 -22.78 11.55 -0.56
N GLU A 265 -22.76 12.88 -0.59
CA GLU A 265 -23.30 13.72 -1.67
C GLU A 265 -22.37 13.83 -2.89
N GLY A 266 -21.11 13.42 -2.76
CA GLY A 266 -20.13 13.46 -3.84
C GLY A 266 -20.48 12.49 -4.97
N LYS A 267 -20.18 12.90 -6.20
CA LYS A 267 -20.41 12.09 -7.40
C LYS A 267 -19.10 11.46 -7.85
N PHE A 268 -18.92 10.19 -7.53
CA PHE A 268 -17.72 9.43 -7.82
C PHE A 268 -18.05 8.22 -8.68
N TYR A 269 -17.29 8.05 -9.75
CA TYR A 269 -17.47 6.99 -10.74
C TYR A 269 -16.18 6.16 -10.89
N PRO A 270 -16.27 4.85 -11.09
CA PRO A 270 -15.12 4.05 -11.40
C PRO A 270 -14.63 4.30 -12.82
N LEU A 271 -13.31 4.38 -13.03
CA LEU A 271 -12.74 4.36 -14.37
C LEU A 271 -12.99 3.03 -15.06
N SER A 272 -12.77 1.93 -14.35
CA SER A 272 -12.99 0.58 -14.84
C SER A 272 -13.33 -0.38 -13.70
N LYS A 273 -14.19 -1.36 -13.97
CA LYS A 273 -14.50 -2.45 -13.04
C LYS A 273 -13.27 -3.35 -12.76
N HIS A 274 -12.25 -3.28 -13.59
CA HIS A 274 -11.01 -4.08 -13.46
C HIS A 274 -10.03 -3.52 -12.44
N LEU A 275 -10.22 -2.29 -11.96
CA LEU A 275 -9.43 -1.70 -10.89
C LEU A 275 -9.81 -2.29 -9.52
N LEU A 276 -9.61 -3.58 -9.36
CA LEU A 276 -9.85 -4.32 -8.12
C LEU A 276 -8.63 -5.18 -7.81
N CYS A 277 -8.01 -4.92 -6.67
CA CYS A 277 -6.86 -5.70 -6.18
C CYS A 277 -7.35 -6.90 -5.35
N PRO A 278 -7.22 -8.14 -5.84
CA PRO A 278 -7.68 -9.31 -5.10
C PRO A 278 -6.93 -9.51 -3.79
N ASP A 279 -5.63 -9.25 -3.76
CA ASP A 279 -4.79 -9.43 -2.58
C ASP A 279 -5.23 -8.50 -1.42
N MET A 280 -5.64 -7.27 -1.74
CA MET A 280 -6.19 -6.34 -0.75
C MET A 280 -7.56 -6.77 -0.20
N LYS A 281 -8.21 -7.78 -0.80
CA LYS A 281 -9.51 -8.32 -0.36
C LYS A 281 -9.39 -9.65 0.38
N LEU A 282 -8.18 -10.18 0.54
CA LEU A 282 -7.96 -11.45 1.26
C LEU A 282 -8.20 -11.32 2.77
N THR A 283 -7.87 -10.17 3.35
CA THR A 283 -8.14 -9.91 4.77
C THR A 283 -9.65 -9.77 5.00
N THR A 284 -10.20 -10.63 5.87
CA THR A 284 -11.61 -10.59 6.29
C THR A 284 -11.73 -10.16 7.76
N LEU A 285 -12.95 -9.74 8.17
CA LEU A 285 -13.23 -9.49 9.60
C LEU A 285 -12.93 -10.72 10.46
N MET A 286 -13.16 -11.92 9.93
CA MET A 286 -12.89 -13.16 10.66
C MET A 286 -11.40 -13.34 10.92
N ASP A 287 -10.54 -12.99 9.97
CA ASP A 287 -9.10 -13.08 10.15
C ASP A 287 -8.61 -12.07 11.20
N VAL A 288 -9.17 -10.85 11.20
CA VAL A 288 -8.89 -9.85 12.24
C VAL A 288 -9.35 -10.35 13.62
N TYR A 289 -10.53 -10.93 13.72
CA TYR A 289 -11.05 -11.51 14.96
C TYR A 289 -10.12 -12.62 15.47
N ARG A 290 -9.75 -13.57 14.60
CA ARG A 290 -8.88 -14.70 14.96
C ARG A 290 -7.51 -14.23 15.43
N VAL A 291 -6.88 -13.32 14.70
CA VAL A 291 -5.54 -12.86 15.05
C VAL A 291 -5.52 -12.11 16.40
N LEU A 292 -6.57 -11.37 16.74
CA LEU A 292 -6.71 -10.74 18.04
C LEU A 292 -6.94 -11.76 19.17
N LYS A 293 -7.49 -12.93 18.87
CA LYS A 293 -7.60 -14.05 19.81
C LYS A 293 -6.32 -14.89 19.93
N GLY A 294 -5.28 -14.55 19.16
CA GLY A 294 -4.05 -15.34 19.11
C GLY A 294 -4.17 -16.58 18.22
N GLU A 295 -5.12 -16.59 17.28
CA GLU A 295 -5.39 -17.70 16.37
C GLU A 295 -5.16 -17.26 14.92
N GLY A 296 -4.44 -18.05 14.15
CA GLY A 296 -4.19 -17.72 12.73
C GLY A 296 -3.36 -16.48 12.52
N GLY A 297 -3.36 -15.98 11.28
CA GLY A 297 -2.52 -14.87 10.87
C GLY A 297 -1.02 -15.17 10.97
N GLU A 298 -0.21 -14.15 10.81
CA GLU A 298 1.24 -14.24 10.92
C GLU A 298 1.79 -13.08 11.74
N LYS A 299 2.72 -13.36 12.64
CA LYS A 299 3.55 -12.37 13.30
C LYS A 299 4.75 -12.07 12.41
N ILE A 300 4.88 -10.85 11.97
CA ILE A 300 6.00 -10.44 11.11
C ILE A 300 7.29 -10.36 11.92
N GLU A 301 8.26 -11.15 11.50
CA GLU A 301 9.60 -11.17 12.08
C GLU A 301 10.64 -10.88 10.99
N LEU A 302 11.59 -10.04 11.30
CA LEU A 302 12.74 -9.70 10.46
C LEU A 302 14.00 -9.89 11.29
N SER A 303 15.03 -10.53 10.72
CA SER A 303 16.33 -10.54 11.37
C SER A 303 16.84 -9.10 11.49
N GLU A 304 17.58 -8.79 12.54
CA GLU A 304 18.09 -7.43 12.77
C GLU A 304 18.98 -6.97 11.60
N GLU A 305 19.78 -7.86 11.04
CA GLU A 305 20.60 -7.58 9.86
C GLU A 305 19.75 -7.15 8.66
N LEU A 306 18.70 -7.94 8.32
CA LEU A 306 17.79 -7.62 7.22
C LEU A 306 17.05 -6.32 7.48
N ARG A 307 16.55 -6.14 8.69
CA ARG A 307 15.82 -4.94 9.11
C ARG A 307 16.65 -3.67 8.90
N LEU A 308 17.89 -3.67 9.37
CA LEU A 308 18.78 -2.52 9.25
C LEU A 308 19.14 -2.21 7.80
N LYS A 309 19.42 -3.25 6.98
CA LYS A 309 19.68 -3.07 5.55
C LYS A 309 18.46 -2.51 4.81
N ALA A 310 17.27 -3.08 5.05
CA ALA A 310 16.04 -2.67 4.38
C ALA A 310 15.52 -1.29 4.85
N LYS A 311 15.87 -0.86 6.06
CA LYS A 311 15.52 0.46 6.59
C LYS A 311 16.30 1.59 5.91
N ARG A 312 17.55 1.38 5.51
CA ARG A 312 18.39 2.41 4.89
C ARG A 312 17.74 3.14 3.73
N PRO A 313 17.22 2.48 2.68
CA PRO A 313 16.56 3.18 1.57
C PRO A 313 15.29 3.92 1.98
N ILE A 314 14.63 3.54 3.08
CA ILE A 314 13.50 4.29 3.65
C ILE A 314 14.00 5.55 4.36
N ASP A 315 15.10 5.47 5.11
CA ASP A 315 15.72 6.64 5.75
C ASP A 315 16.18 7.66 4.70
N GLU A 316 16.76 7.19 3.57
CA GLU A 316 17.13 8.04 2.44
C GLU A 316 15.89 8.66 1.76
N MET A 317 14.79 7.92 1.63
CA MET A 317 13.51 8.47 1.17
C MET A 317 13.05 9.66 2.03
N ILE A 318 13.14 9.51 3.36
CA ILE A 318 12.74 10.57 4.30
C ILE A 318 13.68 11.77 4.17
N ARG A 319 14.99 11.54 4.07
CA ARG A 319 16.00 12.59 3.94
C ARG A 319 15.85 13.40 2.65
N LEU A 320 15.61 12.72 1.52
CA LEU A 320 15.51 13.34 0.20
C LEU A 320 14.13 13.94 -0.11
N GLY A 321 13.11 13.53 0.64
CA GLY A 321 11.73 14.01 0.48
C GLY A 321 11.40 15.24 1.34
N GLN A 322 12.37 15.79 2.10
CA GLN A 322 12.20 17.00 2.93
C GLN A 322 12.29 18.30 2.13
#